data_e5f90207e56b4a1e33b227f439db6c12
#
_entry.id   e5f90207e56b4a1e33b227f439db6c12
#
_cell.length_a   1.000
_cell.length_b   1.000
_cell.length_c   1.000
_cell.angle_alpha   90.00
_cell.angle_beta   90.00
_cell.angle_gamma   90.00
#
_symmetry.space_group_name_H-M   'P 1'
#
loop_
_entity.id
_entity.type
_entity.pdbx_description
1 polymer ?
#
loop_
_entity_poly.entity_id
_entity_poly.type
_entity_poly.pdbx_seq_one_letter_code
_entity_poly.pdbx_strand_id
1 'polypeptide(L)'
;KIVTPPLGLLEFLERVDSNAKIYEMEADADQLSLSLGCREEDILTCSLLLRANRAPRIAIHPWNQRPKLDSNERPASTMQVYLLTGYQAQWLPPFGLPHLLHTTLDPACFDSPCLYIPAGVFHGWMAITPDELGKLTDFARWSREFAA
;
A
#
# COMPACT_ATOMS: atom_id res chain seq x y z
N LYS A 1 17.30 5.46 8.49
CA LYS A 1 17.23 6.85 8.04
C LYS A 1 15.81 7.21 7.66
N ILE A 2 15.31 8.32 8.17
CA ILE A 2 13.97 8.81 7.84
C ILE A 2 14.01 9.44 6.46
N VAL A 3 13.06 9.07 5.61
CA VAL A 3 12.93 9.59 4.26
C VAL A 3 11.74 10.53 4.17
N THR A 4 11.81 11.53 3.31
CA THR A 4 10.69 12.46 3.09
C THR A 4 9.70 11.80 2.14
N PRO A 5 8.48 11.45 2.61
CA PRO A 5 7.48 10.83 1.75
C PRO A 5 6.83 11.87 0.82
N PRO A 6 6.11 11.41 -0.20
CA PRO A 6 5.29 12.29 -1.02
C PRO A 6 4.27 13.04 -0.15
N LEU A 7 4.00 14.28 -0.52
CA LEU A 7 3.14 15.17 0.26
C LEU A 7 1.76 14.58 0.54
N GLY A 8 1.16 13.92 -0.46
CA GLY A 8 -0.17 13.33 -0.29
C GLY A 8 -0.22 12.26 0.79
N LEU A 9 0.80 11.38 0.83
CA LEU A 9 0.88 10.36 1.88
C LEU A 9 1.09 11.00 3.25
N LEU A 10 2.00 11.97 3.35
CA LEU A 10 2.26 12.66 4.61
C LEU A 10 1.01 13.36 5.14
N GLU A 11 0.31 14.09 4.29
CA GLU A 11 -0.93 14.77 4.66
C GLU A 11 -2.00 13.78 5.13
N PHE A 12 -2.12 12.64 4.45
CA PHE A 12 -3.08 11.61 4.86
C PHE A 12 -2.75 11.08 6.26
N LEU A 13 -1.49 10.72 6.50
CA LEU A 13 -1.07 10.16 7.80
C LEU A 13 -1.26 11.17 8.93
N GLU A 14 -0.98 12.44 8.69
CA GLU A 14 -1.20 13.51 9.68
C GLU A 14 -2.69 13.69 9.96
N ARG A 15 -3.53 13.69 8.93
CA ARG A 15 -4.97 13.90 9.07
C ARG A 15 -5.63 12.82 9.92
N VAL A 16 -5.19 11.57 9.77
CA VAL A 16 -5.75 10.45 10.52
C VAL A 16 -4.98 10.15 11.81
N ASP A 17 -3.98 10.96 12.13
CA ASP A 17 -3.15 10.81 13.33
C ASP A 17 -2.54 9.41 13.43
N SER A 18 -1.94 8.96 12.35
CA SER A 18 -1.35 7.63 12.27
C SER A 18 0.01 7.58 12.97
N ASN A 19 0.29 6.45 13.63
CA ASN A 19 1.60 6.18 14.23
C ASN A 19 2.56 5.44 13.28
N ALA A 20 2.19 5.26 12.02
CA ALA A 20 3.05 4.65 11.03
C ALA A 20 4.33 5.47 10.85
N LYS A 21 5.46 4.78 10.68
CA LYS A 21 6.77 5.41 10.54
C LYS A 21 7.36 5.08 9.18
N ILE A 22 8.00 6.07 8.55
CA ILE A 22 8.58 5.94 7.22
C ILE A 22 10.09 6.01 7.33
N TYR A 23 10.75 5.00 6.76
CA TYR A 23 12.21 4.86 6.78
C TYR A 23 12.75 4.62 5.39
N GLU A 24 13.98 5.06 5.16
CA GLU A 24 14.77 4.61 4.02
C GLU A 24 15.48 3.32 4.41
N MET A 25 15.20 2.24 3.67
CA MET A 25 15.83 0.93 3.83
C MET A 25 16.45 0.58 2.48
N GLU A 26 17.77 0.47 2.42
CA GLU A 26 18.51 0.19 1.17
C GLU A 26 18.27 -1.25 0.70
N ALA A 27 17.00 -1.58 0.43
CA ALA A 27 16.57 -2.90 0.05
C ALA A 27 15.28 -2.85 -0.76
N ASP A 28 15.21 -3.66 -1.80
CA ASP A 28 13.96 -3.99 -2.45
C ASP A 28 13.22 -5.05 -1.61
N ALA A 29 11.97 -5.35 -1.97
CA ALA A 29 11.15 -6.27 -1.20
C ALA A 29 11.81 -7.64 -0.99
N ASP A 30 12.50 -8.16 -2.00
CA ASP A 30 13.16 -9.47 -1.96
C ASP A 30 14.33 -9.53 -0.96
N GLN A 31 14.91 -8.40 -0.59
CA GLN A 31 16.05 -8.31 0.32
C GLN A 31 15.64 -7.87 1.72
N LEU A 32 14.50 -7.22 1.84
CA LEU A 32 14.09 -6.54 3.06
C LEU A 32 13.86 -7.52 4.22
N SER A 33 13.26 -8.67 3.95
CA SER A 33 13.01 -9.67 4.98
C SER A 33 14.29 -10.17 5.63
N LEU A 34 15.35 -10.38 4.84
CA LEU A 34 16.66 -10.77 5.36
C LEU A 34 17.29 -9.67 6.20
N SER A 35 17.21 -8.43 5.75
CA SER A 35 17.78 -7.28 6.44
C SER A 35 17.10 -7.01 7.78
N LEU A 36 15.79 -7.26 7.87
CA LEU A 36 14.99 -6.99 9.07
C LEU A 36 14.83 -8.22 9.97
N GLY A 37 15.15 -9.42 9.46
CA GLY A 37 14.89 -10.65 10.18
C GLY A 37 13.42 -10.98 10.34
N CYS A 38 12.57 -10.48 9.45
CA CYS A 38 11.14 -10.77 9.44
C CYS A 38 10.79 -11.80 8.36
N ARG A 39 9.51 -12.21 8.33
CA ARG A 39 9.03 -13.15 7.31
C ARG A 39 8.82 -12.41 5.98
N GLU A 40 8.90 -13.13 4.88
CA GLU A 40 8.59 -12.56 3.56
C GLU A 40 7.15 -12.04 3.49
N GLU A 41 6.21 -12.72 4.16
CA GLU A 41 4.80 -12.32 4.19
C GLU A 41 4.57 -11.00 4.94
N ASP A 42 5.56 -10.55 5.73
CA ASP A 42 5.48 -9.26 6.43
C ASP A 42 5.82 -8.09 5.51
N ILE A 43 6.36 -8.36 4.32
CA ILE A 43 6.66 -7.35 3.32
C ILE A 43 5.51 -7.30 2.33
N LEU A 44 4.87 -6.14 2.21
CA LEU A 44 3.69 -5.97 1.40
C LEU A 44 3.97 -5.17 0.13
N THR A 45 3.10 -5.34 -0.83
CA THR A 45 3.05 -4.50 -2.03
C THR A 45 1.61 -4.06 -2.26
N CYS A 46 1.45 -2.99 -3.02
CA CYS A 46 0.15 -2.47 -3.40
C CYS A 46 0.00 -2.64 -4.90
N SER A 47 -1.00 -3.38 -5.33
CA SER A 47 -1.31 -3.57 -6.74
C SER A 47 -2.51 -2.73 -7.13
N LEU A 48 -2.36 -1.91 -8.17
CA LEU A 48 -3.47 -1.19 -8.77
C LEU A 48 -4.18 -2.12 -9.75
N LEU A 49 -5.45 -2.39 -9.48
CA LEU A 49 -6.26 -3.29 -10.29
C LEU A 49 -7.30 -2.50 -11.06
N LEU A 50 -7.28 -2.63 -12.38
CA LEU A 50 -8.24 -1.98 -13.27
C LEU A 50 -9.49 -2.84 -13.38
N ARG A 51 -10.64 -2.19 -13.35
CA ARG A 51 -11.95 -2.86 -13.41
C ARG A 51 -12.76 -2.29 -14.55
N ALA A 52 -13.46 -3.18 -15.29
CA ALA A 52 -14.33 -2.74 -16.36
C ALA A 52 -15.50 -1.90 -15.80
N ASN A 53 -15.69 -0.70 -16.34
CA ASN A 53 -16.79 0.21 -16.00
C ASN A 53 -16.86 0.63 -14.53
N ARG A 54 -15.74 0.53 -13.79
CA ARG A 54 -15.63 0.92 -12.38
C ARG A 54 -14.29 1.58 -12.12
N ALA A 55 -14.23 2.37 -11.05
CA ALA A 55 -12.96 2.92 -10.60
C ALA A 55 -11.98 1.80 -10.23
N PRO A 56 -10.67 2.00 -10.43
CA PRO A 56 -9.66 1.04 -10.00
C PRO A 56 -9.70 0.83 -8.49
N ARG A 57 -9.13 -0.29 -8.03
CA ARG A 57 -8.91 -0.52 -6.60
C ARG A 57 -7.45 -0.83 -6.32
N ILE A 58 -7.05 -0.60 -5.08
CA ILE A 58 -5.73 -0.97 -4.57
C ILE A 58 -5.88 -2.26 -3.77
N ALA A 59 -5.09 -3.26 -4.10
CA ALA A 59 -4.99 -4.49 -3.31
C ALA A 59 -3.67 -4.50 -2.56
N ILE A 60 -3.74 -4.60 -1.24
CA ILE A 60 -2.57 -4.73 -0.37
C ILE A 60 -2.39 -6.21 -0.06
N HIS A 61 -1.23 -6.77 -0.42
CA HIS A 61 -0.96 -8.20 -0.27
C HIS A 61 0.53 -8.45 -0.10
N PRO A 62 0.93 -9.65 0.37
CA PRO A 62 2.36 -9.99 0.44
C PRO A 62 3.04 -9.84 -0.92
N TRP A 63 4.26 -9.31 -0.91
CA TRP A 63 4.98 -8.99 -2.14
C TRP A 63 5.26 -10.22 -3.02
N ASN A 64 5.44 -11.39 -2.39
CA ASN A 64 5.76 -12.65 -3.08
C ASN A 64 4.53 -13.43 -3.53
N GLN A 65 3.35 -12.83 -3.46
CA GLN A 65 2.10 -13.41 -3.90
C GLN A 65 1.44 -12.50 -4.92
N ARG A 66 0.65 -13.07 -5.81
CA ARG A 66 -0.15 -12.29 -6.74
C ARG A 66 -1.41 -11.78 -6.04
N PRO A 67 -1.92 -10.60 -6.44
CA PRO A 67 -3.19 -10.14 -5.88
C PRO A 67 -4.32 -11.06 -6.33
N LYS A 68 -5.33 -11.21 -5.48
CA LYS A 68 -6.55 -11.93 -5.84
C LYS A 68 -7.39 -11.04 -6.76
N LEU A 69 -7.75 -11.56 -7.92
CA LEU A 69 -8.50 -10.82 -8.94
C LEU A 69 -9.94 -11.30 -9.00
N ASP A 70 -10.86 -10.34 -9.12
CA ASP A 70 -12.23 -10.63 -9.52
C ASP A 70 -12.28 -10.86 -11.04
N SER A 71 -13.40 -11.41 -11.55
CA SER A 71 -13.51 -11.83 -12.93
C SER A 71 -13.27 -10.71 -13.95
N ASN A 72 -13.54 -9.46 -13.59
CA ASN A 72 -13.41 -8.32 -14.50
C ASN A 72 -12.21 -7.43 -14.14
N GLU A 73 -11.26 -7.97 -13.40
CA GLU A 73 -10.09 -7.20 -12.97
C GLU A 73 -8.83 -7.66 -13.67
N ARG A 74 -7.92 -6.72 -13.87
CA ARG A 74 -6.57 -6.99 -14.34
C ARG A 74 -5.58 -6.03 -13.68
N PRO A 75 -4.32 -6.46 -13.47
CA PRO A 75 -3.31 -5.55 -12.96
C PRO A 75 -3.04 -4.42 -13.95
N ALA A 76 -2.87 -3.21 -13.43
CA ALA A 76 -2.43 -2.08 -14.24
C ALA A 76 -0.97 -2.27 -14.63
N SER A 77 -0.59 -1.79 -15.81
CA SER A 77 0.80 -1.72 -16.21
C SER A 77 1.53 -0.67 -15.38
N THR A 78 2.87 -0.69 -15.38
CA THR A 78 3.67 0.32 -14.69
C THR A 78 3.35 1.73 -15.18
N MET A 79 3.14 1.90 -16.49
CA MET A 79 2.74 3.17 -17.06
C MET A 79 1.37 3.62 -16.57
N GLN A 80 0.41 2.71 -16.52
CA GLN A 80 -0.94 3.03 -16.02
C GLN A 80 -0.92 3.41 -14.55
N VAL A 81 -0.13 2.72 -13.73
CA VAL A 81 0.04 3.11 -12.32
C VAL A 81 0.55 4.54 -12.23
N TYR A 82 1.60 4.86 -12.97
CA TYR A 82 2.18 6.20 -12.95
C TYR A 82 1.18 7.27 -13.40
N LEU A 83 0.47 7.01 -14.50
CA LEU A 83 -0.49 7.98 -15.05
C LEU A 83 -1.68 8.21 -14.10
N LEU A 84 -2.12 7.18 -13.39
CA LEU A 84 -3.29 7.28 -12.51
C LEU A 84 -2.93 7.75 -11.10
N THR A 85 -1.74 7.48 -10.62
CA THR A 85 -1.38 7.75 -9.22
C THR A 85 -0.22 8.72 -9.04
N GLY A 86 0.60 8.91 -10.06
CA GLY A 86 1.84 9.69 -9.96
C GLY A 86 3.00 8.93 -9.31
N TYR A 87 2.81 7.66 -8.97
CA TYR A 87 3.84 6.85 -8.32
C TYR A 87 4.36 5.77 -9.25
N GLN A 88 5.61 5.35 -9.01
CA GLN A 88 6.13 4.14 -9.63
C GLN A 88 5.46 2.92 -8.98
N ALA A 89 5.12 1.92 -9.80
CA ALA A 89 4.36 0.76 -9.35
C ALA A 89 5.00 0.04 -8.16
N GLN A 90 6.32 -0.10 -8.17
CA GLN A 90 7.07 -0.79 -7.12
C GLN A 90 6.96 -0.09 -5.76
N TRP A 91 6.78 1.22 -5.76
CA TRP A 91 6.77 2.04 -4.54
C TRP A 91 5.40 2.65 -4.24
N LEU A 92 4.35 2.15 -4.91
CA LEU A 92 2.98 2.65 -4.72
C LEU A 92 2.54 2.49 -3.27
N PRO A 93 2.22 3.59 -2.57
CA PRO A 93 1.65 3.50 -1.23
C PRO A 93 0.14 3.24 -1.31
N PRO A 94 -0.47 2.73 -0.24
CA PRO A 94 -1.90 2.43 -0.24
C PRO A 94 -2.78 3.64 0.03
N PHE A 95 -2.20 4.74 0.52
CA PHE A 95 -2.93 5.93 0.99
C PHE A 95 -2.29 7.20 0.43
N GLY A 96 -3.01 8.32 0.54
CA GLY A 96 -2.49 9.62 0.10
C GLY A 96 -2.44 9.75 -1.42
N LEU A 97 -3.30 9.05 -2.13
CA LEU A 97 -3.37 9.07 -3.59
C LEU A 97 -4.20 10.27 -4.07
N PRO A 98 -3.97 10.72 -5.34
CA PRO A 98 -4.76 11.85 -5.89
C PRO A 98 -6.26 11.59 -5.93
N HIS A 99 -6.64 10.32 -6.02
CA HIS A 99 -8.04 9.91 -6.07
C HIS A 99 -8.34 8.96 -4.94
N LEU A 100 -9.57 9.03 -4.41
CA LEU A 100 -10.04 8.09 -3.40
C LEU A 100 -10.35 6.77 -4.10
N LEU A 101 -9.51 5.77 -3.86
CA LEU A 101 -9.66 4.45 -4.44
C LEU A 101 -10.07 3.45 -3.37
N HIS A 102 -10.88 2.46 -3.77
CA HIS A 102 -11.21 1.35 -2.89
C HIS A 102 -9.95 0.56 -2.58
N THR A 103 -9.68 0.31 -1.30
CA THR A 103 -8.48 -0.40 -0.86
C THR A 103 -8.90 -1.67 -0.14
N THR A 104 -8.31 -2.81 -0.53
CA THR A 104 -8.55 -4.10 0.11
C THR A 104 -7.27 -4.61 0.72
N LEU A 105 -7.39 -5.31 1.85
CA LEU A 105 -6.28 -5.85 2.61
C LEU A 105 -6.40 -7.36 2.69
N ASP A 106 -5.33 -8.07 2.29
CA ASP A 106 -5.29 -9.52 2.42
C ASP A 106 -5.35 -9.90 3.91
N PRO A 107 -6.27 -10.78 4.32
CA PRO A 107 -6.40 -11.16 5.73
C PRO A 107 -5.14 -11.76 6.35
N ALA A 108 -4.25 -12.35 5.57
CA ALA A 108 -2.99 -12.89 6.05
C ALA A 108 -2.11 -11.83 6.72
N CYS A 109 -2.31 -10.55 6.40
CA CYS A 109 -1.55 -9.45 7.00
C CYS A 109 -1.77 -9.33 8.51
N PHE A 110 -2.89 -9.84 9.04
CA PHE A 110 -3.19 -9.74 10.46
C PHE A 110 -2.42 -10.73 11.34
N ASP A 111 -1.67 -11.66 10.74
CA ASP A 111 -0.88 -12.64 11.46
C ASP A 111 0.54 -12.15 11.81
N SER A 112 0.86 -10.92 11.46
CA SER A 112 2.21 -10.36 11.61
C SER A 112 2.28 -9.36 12.75
N PRO A 113 3.42 -9.27 13.49
CA PRO A 113 3.58 -8.23 14.53
C PRO A 113 3.80 -6.84 13.94
N CYS A 114 4.43 -6.76 12.77
CA CYS A 114 4.70 -5.51 12.08
C CYS A 114 4.77 -5.78 10.59
N LEU A 115 4.25 -4.86 9.81
CA LEU A 115 4.22 -4.94 8.35
C LEU A 115 5.06 -3.81 7.76
N TYR A 116 5.62 -4.06 6.57
CA TYR A 116 6.41 -3.08 5.84
C TYR A 116 5.78 -2.91 4.46
N ILE A 117 5.43 -1.68 4.13
CA ILE A 117 4.69 -1.36 2.91
C ILE A 117 5.37 -0.18 2.20
N PRO A 118 5.38 -0.13 0.86
CA PRO A 118 6.02 0.97 0.14
C PRO A 118 5.46 2.33 0.52
N ALA A 119 6.34 3.33 0.59
CA ALA A 119 6.00 4.68 1.02
C ALA A 119 6.06 5.72 -0.10
N GLY A 120 6.02 5.29 -1.36
CA GLY A 120 5.91 6.20 -2.49
C GLY A 120 7.22 6.75 -3.03
N VAL A 121 8.35 6.43 -2.42
CA VAL A 121 9.68 6.85 -2.87
C VAL A 121 10.62 5.65 -2.90
N PHE A 122 11.65 5.73 -3.74
CA PHE A 122 12.66 4.67 -3.87
C PHE A 122 13.27 4.33 -2.51
N HIS A 123 13.22 3.05 -2.15
CA HIS A 123 13.69 2.52 -0.87
C HIS A 123 13.00 3.14 0.36
N GLY A 124 11.86 3.81 0.18
CA GLY A 124 11.03 4.27 1.29
C GLY A 124 10.04 3.20 1.70
N TRP A 125 10.09 2.81 2.96
CA TRP A 125 9.22 1.78 3.54
C TRP A 125 8.49 2.33 4.76
N MET A 126 7.21 2.02 4.84
CA MET A 126 6.38 2.39 5.98
C MET A 126 6.26 1.17 6.89
N ALA A 127 6.69 1.32 8.15
CA ALA A 127 6.50 0.29 9.17
C ALA A 127 5.18 0.58 9.89
N ILE A 128 4.30 -0.40 9.92
CA ILE A 128 2.95 -0.24 10.44
C ILE A 128 2.47 -1.54 11.05
N THR A 129 1.72 -1.44 12.16
CA THR A 129 1.10 -2.63 12.75
C THR A 129 -0.11 -3.06 11.92
N PRO A 130 -0.48 -4.36 11.96
CA PRO A 130 -1.68 -4.81 11.27
C PRO A 130 -2.95 -4.08 11.72
N ASP A 131 -3.07 -3.80 13.01
CA ASP A 131 -4.23 -3.07 13.54
C ASP A 131 -4.32 -1.66 12.96
N GLU A 132 -3.21 -0.94 12.88
CA GLU A 132 -3.18 0.40 12.30
C GLU A 132 -3.47 0.34 10.79
N LEU A 133 -2.87 -0.62 10.08
CA LEU A 133 -3.13 -0.78 8.66
C LEU A 133 -4.60 -1.10 8.39
N GLY A 134 -5.20 -1.99 9.18
CA GLY A 134 -6.63 -2.31 9.08
C GLY A 134 -7.50 -1.10 9.33
N LYS A 135 -7.18 -0.31 10.36
CA LYS A 135 -7.89 0.92 10.68
C LYS A 135 -7.84 1.93 9.53
N LEU A 136 -6.67 2.14 8.93
CA LEU A 136 -6.54 3.07 7.81
C LEU A 136 -7.25 2.56 6.57
N THR A 137 -7.21 1.26 6.31
CA THR A 137 -7.92 0.62 5.20
C THR A 137 -9.43 0.70 5.39
N ASP A 138 -9.91 0.39 6.59
CA ASP A 138 -11.33 0.47 6.91
C ASP A 138 -11.84 1.91 6.81
N PHE A 139 -11.05 2.87 7.25
CA PHE A 139 -11.38 4.29 7.12
C PHE A 139 -11.57 4.66 5.64
N ALA A 140 -10.64 4.28 4.79
CA ALA A 140 -10.71 4.59 3.36
C ALA A 140 -11.92 3.90 2.71
N ARG A 141 -12.17 2.62 3.04
CA ARG A 141 -13.30 1.86 2.53
C ARG A 141 -14.62 2.41 3.04
N TRP A 142 -14.71 2.71 4.34
CA TRP A 142 -15.91 3.27 4.95
C TRP A 142 -16.30 4.59 4.29
N SER A 143 -15.34 5.50 4.12
CA SER A 143 -15.58 6.78 3.49
C SER A 143 -16.13 6.60 2.08
N ARG A 144 -15.63 5.63 1.33
CA ARG A 144 -16.07 5.33 -0.02
C ARG A 144 -17.47 4.74 -0.05
N GLU A 145 -17.77 3.78 0.82
CA GLU A 145 -19.08 3.11 0.87
C GLU A 145 -20.20 4.09 1.19
N PHE A 146 -19.94 5.03 2.08
CA PHE A 146 -20.93 6.03 2.46
C PHE A 146 -20.99 7.23 1.52
N ALA A 147 -20.00 7.39 0.66
CA ALA A 147 -19.97 8.43 -0.37
C ALA A 147 -20.65 7.98 -1.67
N ALA A 148 -20.83 6.69 -1.85
CA ALA A 148 -21.36 6.11 -3.08
C ALA A 148 -22.88 6.21 -3.18
#